data_04a5390d6b60da5de7932a87ae745b1e
#
_entry.id   04a5390d6b60da5de7932a87ae745b1e
#
_cell.length_a   1.000
_cell.length_b   1.000
_cell.length_c   1.000
_cell.angle_alpha   90.00
_cell.angle_beta   90.00
_cell.angle_gamma   90.00
#
_symmetry.space_group_name_H-M   'P 1'
#
loop_
_entity.id
_entity.type
_entity.pdbx_description
1 polymer ?
#
loop_
_entity_poly.entity_id
_entity_poly.type
_entity_poly.pdbx_seq_one_letter_code
_entity_poly.pdbx_strand_id
1 'polypeptide(L)'
;LHPRVRRQRQMCIRDRYSNVDIISPYSTPWRVIMVGERPVDLINNNDIVLNLNPACKLADTSWIKPGKVFRSGDLKQERVKAAIDFAAERGIQYVHMDAGWYGPEMKMSSDATTVSPDKDLDIPALCQYAESKGIGLMVYVNQRALVQQLDTLLPLYKKWGLKGIKFGFVQIGNQRWSTWLHDAVRKCGEYGLMVDIHDEYRPTGFSRTYPNLMTQEGIRGNEEMPDATHNTTLPFTRYLAGAGDYTLCYFNNRVKNTKAHQLAMAAVYYSPLQFMFWYDRPEFYQGEEELEFWKAIPSVWDDSHALDGEIGEYIVQARRSGNDWFVGAMTNTEARTITLTTDFLEPGKKYMLHLYE
;
A
#
# COMPACT_ATOMS: atom_id res chain seq x y z
N LEU A 1 35.60 2.68 5.01
CA LEU A 1 34.19 3.13 5.05
C LEU A 1 33.30 2.03 4.51
N HIS A 2 32.43 1.49 5.34
CA HIS A 2 31.58 0.33 5.03
C HIS A 2 30.69 0.62 3.80
N PRO A 3 30.52 -0.31 2.83
CA PRO A 3 29.71 -0.09 1.62
C PRO A 3 28.28 0.39 1.89
N ARG A 4 27.68 -0.04 3.01
CA ARG A 4 26.35 0.42 3.47
C ARG A 4 26.28 1.91 3.80
N VAL A 5 27.35 2.46 4.42
CA VAL A 5 27.41 3.89 4.75
C VAL A 5 27.55 4.74 3.49
N ARG A 6 28.23 4.23 2.45
CA ARG A 6 28.29 4.89 1.14
C ARG A 6 26.95 4.90 0.42
N ARG A 7 26.18 3.80 0.46
CA ARG A 7 24.83 3.75 -0.13
C ARG A 7 23.86 4.69 0.60
N GLN A 8 23.87 4.68 1.91
CA GLN A 8 23.02 5.55 2.73
C GLN A 8 23.37 7.04 2.56
N ARG A 9 24.66 7.37 2.50
CA ARG A 9 25.11 8.72 2.12
C ARG A 9 24.77 9.09 0.68
N GLN A 10 24.82 8.16 -0.26
CA GLN A 10 24.42 8.40 -1.64
C GLN A 10 22.90 8.60 -1.77
N MET A 11 22.07 7.92 -0.99
CA MET A 11 20.62 8.16 -0.96
C MET A 11 20.28 9.55 -0.41
N CYS A 12 20.93 9.98 0.67
CA CYS A 12 20.75 11.35 1.20
C CYS A 12 21.37 12.44 0.29
N ILE A 13 22.33 12.08 -0.57
CA ILE A 13 22.99 12.98 -1.51
C ILE A 13 22.34 12.93 -2.89
N ARG A 14 21.65 11.84 -3.27
CA ARG A 14 20.95 11.75 -4.57
C ARG A 14 19.88 12.82 -4.73
N ASP A 15 19.28 13.27 -3.65
CA ASP A 15 18.40 14.44 -3.65
C ASP A 15 19.13 15.75 -4.04
N ARG A 16 20.46 15.70 -4.12
CA ARG A 16 21.33 16.84 -4.46
C ARG A 16 22.13 16.65 -5.76
N TYR A 17 21.97 15.53 -6.47
CA TYR A 17 22.71 15.29 -7.72
C TYR A 17 22.11 15.96 -8.96
N SER A 18 20.97 16.58 -8.82
CA SER A 18 20.43 17.44 -9.86
C SER A 18 20.14 18.82 -9.30
N ASN A 19 20.34 19.83 -10.10
CA ASN A 19 19.90 21.18 -9.78
C ASN A 19 18.38 21.19 -9.62
N VAL A 20 17.90 22.04 -8.72
CA VAL A 20 16.49 22.38 -8.65
C VAL A 20 16.30 23.62 -9.48
N ASP A 21 15.52 23.52 -10.55
CA ASP A 21 15.17 24.65 -11.38
C ASP A 21 14.03 25.41 -10.71
N ILE A 22 14.27 26.68 -10.39
CA ILE A 22 13.28 27.52 -9.72
C ILE A 22 13.00 28.77 -10.55
N ILE A 23 11.75 29.22 -10.48
CA ILE A 23 11.34 30.54 -10.99
C ILE A 23 10.98 31.38 -9.78
N SER A 24 11.62 32.53 -9.64
CA SER A 24 11.34 33.45 -8.52
C SER A 24 10.00 34.17 -8.75
N PRO A 25 9.17 34.37 -7.69
CA PRO A 25 9.35 33.90 -6.31
C PRO A 25 9.12 32.40 -6.15
N TYR A 26 9.89 31.73 -5.28
CA TYR A 26 9.84 30.29 -5.03
C TYR A 26 9.77 29.97 -3.54
N SER A 27 8.93 29.00 -3.16
CA SER A 27 8.85 28.47 -1.81
C SER A 27 9.48 27.08 -1.74
N THR A 28 10.37 26.87 -0.78
CA THR A 28 10.95 25.55 -0.53
C THR A 28 9.92 24.59 0.06
N PRO A 29 10.09 23.27 -0.12
CA PRO A 29 9.27 22.29 0.58
C PRO A 29 9.39 22.43 2.11
N TRP A 30 8.32 22.10 2.81
CA TRP A 30 8.30 21.98 4.26
C TRP A 30 9.28 20.93 4.75
N ARG A 31 9.84 21.16 5.93
CA ARG A 31 10.57 20.16 6.68
C ARG A 31 9.86 19.97 8.01
N VAL A 32 9.52 18.73 8.32
CA VAL A 32 8.76 18.36 9.53
C VAL A 32 9.70 17.70 10.52
N ILE A 33 9.65 18.16 11.77
CA ILE A 33 10.28 17.52 12.92
C ILE A 33 9.15 17.23 13.90
N MET A 34 8.95 15.95 14.23
CA MET A 34 7.98 15.50 15.22
C MET A 34 8.70 15.18 16.52
N VAL A 35 8.15 15.65 17.64
CA VAL A 35 8.69 15.40 18.99
C VAL A 35 7.55 14.92 19.86
N GLY A 36 7.74 13.83 20.59
CA GLY A 36 6.80 13.25 21.55
C GLY A 36 7.52 12.85 22.83
N GLU A 37 6.80 12.73 23.92
CA GLU A 37 7.34 12.21 25.19
C GLU A 37 7.51 10.70 25.13
N ARG A 38 6.58 10.00 24.45
CA ARG A 38 6.63 8.54 24.21
C ARG A 38 6.60 8.27 22.70
N PRO A 39 7.14 7.13 22.26
CA PRO A 39 7.10 6.76 20.83
C PRO A 39 5.69 6.79 20.22
N VAL A 40 4.67 6.32 20.94
CA VAL A 40 3.28 6.29 20.47
C VAL A 40 2.69 7.68 20.22
N ASP A 41 3.20 8.71 20.89
CA ASP A 41 2.74 10.09 20.69
C ASP A 41 3.05 10.59 19.27
N LEU A 42 4.11 10.05 18.64
CA LEU A 42 4.44 10.34 17.24
C LEU A 42 3.39 9.78 16.27
N ILE A 43 2.87 8.58 16.58
CA ILE A 43 1.84 7.92 15.73
C ILE A 43 0.51 8.66 15.90
N ASN A 44 0.14 8.99 17.14
CA ASN A 44 -1.13 9.65 17.45
C ASN A 44 -1.20 11.11 16.97
N ASN A 45 -0.08 11.71 16.55
CA ASN A 45 0.03 13.10 16.12
C ASN A 45 0.66 13.27 14.72
N ASN A 46 0.48 12.33 13.81
CA ASN A 46 1.15 12.32 12.51
C ASN A 46 0.39 13.05 11.37
N ASP A 47 -0.73 13.67 11.64
CA ASP A 47 -1.55 14.40 10.64
C ASP A 47 -0.85 15.61 10.00
N ILE A 48 0.23 16.08 10.61
CA ILE A 48 0.96 17.26 10.16
C ILE A 48 1.42 17.14 8.70
N VAL A 49 1.85 15.95 8.27
CA VAL A 49 2.34 15.72 6.91
C VAL A 49 1.22 15.94 5.88
N LEU A 50 0.01 15.45 6.17
CA LEU A 50 -1.16 15.69 5.33
C LEU A 50 -1.56 17.18 5.37
N ASN A 51 -1.61 17.77 6.57
CA ASN A 51 -2.09 19.14 6.78
C ASN A 51 -1.22 20.21 6.13
N LEU A 52 0.04 19.94 5.84
CA LEU A 52 0.94 20.84 5.10
C LEU A 52 0.71 20.79 3.58
N ASN A 53 -0.10 19.87 3.09
CA ASN A 53 -0.43 19.78 1.67
C ASN A 53 -1.75 20.51 1.35
N PRO A 54 -1.92 21.02 0.13
CA PRO A 54 -3.17 21.62 -0.31
C PRO A 54 -4.36 20.67 -0.19
N ALA A 55 -5.55 21.22 -0.06
CA ALA A 55 -6.80 20.45 -0.11
C ALA A 55 -6.95 19.71 -1.44
N CYS A 56 -7.86 18.73 -1.47
CA CYS A 56 -8.16 17.92 -2.64
C CYS A 56 -8.46 18.78 -3.88
N LYS A 57 -7.84 18.43 -4.99
CA LYS A 57 -8.01 19.11 -6.30
C LYS A 57 -8.83 18.30 -7.29
N LEU A 58 -9.25 17.08 -6.97
CA LEU A 58 -10.18 16.32 -7.81
C LEU A 58 -11.60 16.87 -7.61
N ALA A 59 -12.29 17.06 -8.72
CA ALA A 59 -13.68 17.55 -8.71
C ALA A 59 -14.66 16.51 -8.15
N ASP A 60 -14.38 15.24 -8.40
CA ASP A 60 -15.15 14.11 -7.90
C ASP A 60 -14.19 13.04 -7.34
N THR A 61 -14.43 12.61 -6.12
CA THR A 61 -13.70 11.54 -5.43
C THR A 61 -14.56 10.32 -5.13
N SER A 62 -15.84 10.31 -5.54
CA SER A 62 -16.81 9.27 -5.22
C SER A 62 -16.43 7.89 -5.80
N TRP A 63 -15.62 7.87 -6.85
CA TRP A 63 -15.09 6.68 -7.51
C TRP A 63 -13.88 6.07 -6.79
N ILE A 64 -13.21 6.82 -5.92
CA ILE A 64 -12.07 6.33 -5.13
C ILE A 64 -12.63 5.45 -4.01
N LYS A 65 -12.31 4.16 -4.07
CA LYS A 65 -12.80 3.18 -3.09
C LYS A 65 -11.62 2.49 -2.43
N PRO A 66 -11.35 2.76 -1.16
CA PRO A 66 -10.37 1.99 -0.39
C PRO A 66 -10.73 0.52 -0.34
N GLY A 67 -9.74 -0.34 -0.22
CA GLY A 67 -9.98 -1.78 -0.15
C GLY A 67 -8.71 -2.61 -0.09
N LYS A 68 -8.93 -3.90 0.10
CA LYS A 68 -7.87 -4.92 0.09
C LYS A 68 -7.61 -5.38 -1.34
N VAL A 69 -6.38 -5.77 -1.63
CA VAL A 69 -5.94 -6.19 -2.96
C VAL A 69 -5.31 -7.58 -2.87
N PHE A 70 -5.77 -8.50 -3.69
CA PHE A 70 -5.11 -9.78 -3.93
C PHE A 70 -4.18 -9.68 -5.13
N ARG A 71 -2.92 -10.08 -4.96
CA ARG A 71 -1.96 -10.11 -6.07
C ARG A 71 -2.07 -11.41 -6.86
N SER A 72 -2.38 -11.31 -8.15
CA SER A 72 -2.25 -12.42 -9.10
C SER A 72 -0.92 -12.36 -9.84
N GLY A 73 0.02 -13.21 -9.44
CA GLY A 73 1.32 -13.35 -10.12
C GLY A 73 1.34 -14.38 -11.24
N ASP A 74 0.31 -15.24 -11.33
CA ASP A 74 0.13 -16.19 -12.44
C ASP A 74 -0.77 -15.57 -13.50
N LEU A 75 -0.15 -15.08 -14.57
CA LEU A 75 -0.77 -14.28 -15.62
C LEU A 75 -1.38 -15.17 -16.72
N LYS A 76 -2.37 -15.97 -16.33
CA LYS A 76 -3.23 -16.78 -17.21
C LYS A 76 -4.70 -16.46 -16.95
N GLN A 77 -5.53 -16.47 -17.99
CA GLN A 77 -6.94 -16.11 -17.91
C GLN A 77 -7.66 -16.81 -16.74
N GLU A 78 -7.58 -18.14 -16.68
CA GLU A 78 -8.26 -18.94 -15.65
C GLU A 78 -7.68 -18.73 -14.24
N ARG A 79 -6.38 -18.42 -14.13
CA ARG A 79 -5.75 -18.13 -12.82
C ARG A 79 -6.17 -16.77 -12.27
N VAL A 80 -6.30 -15.78 -13.14
CA VAL A 80 -6.82 -14.46 -12.74
C VAL A 80 -8.30 -14.56 -12.36
N LYS A 81 -9.12 -15.36 -13.07
CA LYS A 81 -10.50 -15.64 -12.66
C LYS A 81 -10.58 -16.32 -11.29
N ALA A 82 -9.75 -17.33 -11.04
CA ALA A 82 -9.70 -17.97 -9.73
C ALA A 82 -9.31 -16.99 -8.61
N ALA A 83 -8.39 -16.06 -8.89
CA ALA A 83 -8.04 -15.00 -7.95
C ALA A 83 -9.22 -14.02 -7.70
N ILE A 84 -10.00 -13.72 -8.74
CA ILE A 84 -11.21 -12.88 -8.63
C ILE A 84 -12.27 -13.58 -7.77
N ASP A 85 -12.53 -14.87 -8.01
CA ASP A 85 -13.49 -15.65 -7.21
C ASP A 85 -13.05 -15.72 -5.74
N PHE A 86 -11.78 -16.02 -5.48
CA PHE A 86 -11.21 -16.01 -4.14
C PHE A 86 -11.35 -14.64 -3.45
N ALA A 87 -11.05 -13.57 -4.17
CA ALA A 87 -11.19 -12.20 -3.65
C ALA A 87 -12.64 -11.92 -3.24
N ALA A 88 -13.62 -12.30 -4.08
CA ALA A 88 -15.04 -12.12 -3.77
C ALA A 88 -15.46 -12.91 -2.53
N GLU A 89 -15.03 -14.16 -2.38
CA GLU A 89 -15.34 -15.02 -1.23
C GLU A 89 -14.69 -14.50 0.07
N ARG A 90 -13.51 -13.89 -0.03
CA ARG A 90 -12.71 -13.43 1.11
C ARG A 90 -12.88 -11.95 1.45
N GLY A 91 -13.86 -11.27 0.87
CA GLY A 91 -14.13 -9.85 1.16
C GLY A 91 -12.95 -8.94 0.77
N ILE A 92 -12.25 -9.28 -0.32
CA ILE A 92 -11.18 -8.49 -0.93
C ILE A 92 -11.79 -7.74 -2.11
N GLN A 93 -11.51 -6.43 -2.24
CA GLN A 93 -12.17 -5.56 -3.20
C GLN A 93 -11.50 -5.54 -4.58
N TYR A 94 -10.20 -5.88 -4.62
CA TYR A 94 -9.43 -5.76 -5.85
C TYR A 94 -8.57 -6.98 -6.12
N VAL A 95 -8.36 -7.28 -7.39
CA VAL A 95 -7.31 -8.19 -7.86
C VAL A 95 -6.32 -7.38 -8.69
N HIS A 96 -5.04 -7.55 -8.41
CA HIS A 96 -3.96 -6.91 -9.13
C HIS A 96 -3.20 -7.93 -9.98
N MET A 97 -3.17 -7.71 -11.29
CA MET A 97 -2.28 -8.44 -12.20
C MET A 97 -0.90 -7.80 -12.18
N ASP A 98 0.07 -8.57 -11.73
CA ASP A 98 1.44 -8.09 -11.52
C ASP A 98 2.26 -8.03 -12.81
N ALA A 99 3.55 -7.68 -12.69
CA ALA A 99 4.50 -7.46 -13.78
C ALA A 99 4.54 -8.59 -14.83
N GLY A 100 4.78 -8.23 -16.07
CA GLY A 100 5.00 -9.16 -17.19
C GLY A 100 3.78 -9.42 -18.07
N TRP A 101 2.61 -8.84 -17.82
CA TRP A 101 1.43 -9.07 -18.64
C TRP A 101 1.55 -8.47 -20.07
N TYR A 102 2.32 -7.38 -20.24
CA TYR A 102 2.59 -6.76 -21.54
C TYR A 102 4.00 -7.06 -22.07
N GLY A 103 4.70 -8.04 -21.49
CA GLY A 103 6.04 -8.47 -21.87
C GLY A 103 7.13 -8.05 -20.90
N PRO A 104 8.39 -8.14 -21.29
CA PRO A 104 9.52 -7.88 -20.38
C PRO A 104 9.57 -6.42 -19.95
N GLU A 105 9.49 -6.16 -18.64
CA GLU A 105 9.39 -4.84 -18.04
C GLU A 105 10.54 -3.88 -18.41
N MET A 106 11.74 -4.42 -18.57
CA MET A 106 12.95 -3.64 -18.83
C MET A 106 13.25 -3.40 -20.32
N LYS A 107 12.42 -3.91 -21.23
CA LYS A 107 12.61 -3.69 -22.66
C LYS A 107 11.89 -2.44 -23.15
N MET A 108 12.59 -1.58 -23.87
CA MET A 108 12.00 -0.36 -24.48
C MET A 108 10.93 -0.66 -25.52
N SER A 109 10.94 -1.86 -26.09
CA SER A 109 9.96 -2.32 -27.09
C SER A 109 8.68 -2.89 -26.47
N SER A 110 8.60 -3.08 -25.16
CA SER A 110 7.39 -3.57 -24.50
C SER A 110 6.30 -2.49 -24.52
N ASP A 111 5.12 -2.89 -24.93
CA ASP A 111 3.97 -2.02 -25.17
C ASP A 111 2.83 -2.34 -24.21
N ALA A 112 2.62 -1.46 -23.23
CA ALA A 112 1.57 -1.62 -22.23
C ALA A 112 0.16 -1.30 -22.75
N THR A 113 0.00 -0.98 -24.02
CA THR A 113 -1.31 -0.87 -24.67
C THR A 113 -1.88 -2.22 -25.09
N THR A 114 -1.05 -3.29 -25.08
CA THR A 114 -1.42 -4.64 -25.51
C THR A 114 -0.92 -5.70 -24.55
N VAL A 115 -1.63 -6.80 -24.47
CA VAL A 115 -1.15 -8.00 -23.79
C VAL A 115 -0.04 -8.65 -24.62
N SER A 116 1.00 -9.15 -23.97
CA SER A 116 2.08 -9.87 -24.63
C SER A 116 1.54 -11.12 -25.35
N PRO A 117 1.99 -11.41 -26.59
CA PRO A 117 1.48 -12.55 -27.37
C PRO A 117 1.71 -13.94 -26.71
N ASP A 118 2.63 -14.03 -25.75
CA ASP A 118 2.89 -15.26 -24.98
C ASP A 118 1.97 -15.43 -23.77
N LYS A 119 1.06 -14.47 -23.53
CA LYS A 119 0.11 -14.50 -22.40
C LYS A 119 -1.29 -14.84 -22.91
N ASP A 120 -1.94 -15.76 -22.19
CA ASP A 120 -3.35 -16.06 -22.37
C ASP A 120 -4.15 -15.15 -21.44
N LEU A 121 -4.40 -13.90 -21.88
CA LEU A 121 -5.12 -12.89 -21.10
C LEU A 121 -6.00 -12.01 -22.02
N ASP A 122 -7.24 -11.89 -21.66
CA ASP A 122 -8.17 -10.88 -22.18
C ASP A 122 -8.56 -9.93 -21.04
N ILE A 123 -7.85 -8.80 -20.94
CA ILE A 123 -8.05 -7.84 -19.83
C ILE A 123 -9.46 -7.26 -19.81
N PRO A 124 -10.04 -6.79 -20.94
CA PRO A 124 -11.43 -6.36 -20.99
C PRO A 124 -12.42 -7.41 -20.47
N ALA A 125 -12.28 -8.66 -20.90
CA ALA A 125 -13.14 -9.75 -20.43
C ALA A 125 -12.94 -10.05 -18.94
N LEU A 126 -11.71 -9.97 -18.44
CA LEU A 126 -11.40 -10.10 -17.00
C LEU A 126 -12.01 -8.95 -16.19
N CYS A 127 -11.97 -7.71 -16.69
CA CYS A 127 -12.62 -6.58 -16.03
C CYS A 127 -14.14 -6.77 -15.92
N GLN A 128 -14.79 -7.24 -16.99
CA GLN A 128 -16.23 -7.55 -16.97
C GLN A 128 -16.56 -8.68 -16.00
N TYR A 129 -15.74 -9.73 -15.99
CA TYR A 129 -15.91 -10.84 -15.03
C TYR A 129 -15.73 -10.37 -13.59
N ALA A 130 -14.69 -9.60 -13.30
CA ALA A 130 -14.44 -9.03 -11.97
C ALA A 130 -15.61 -8.13 -11.53
N GLU A 131 -16.10 -7.25 -12.39
CA GLU A 131 -17.24 -6.38 -12.11
C GLU A 131 -18.51 -7.19 -11.80
N SER A 132 -18.76 -8.30 -12.50
CA SER A 132 -19.89 -9.21 -12.20
C SER A 132 -19.83 -9.85 -10.80
N LYS A 133 -18.65 -9.89 -10.21
CA LYS A 133 -18.38 -10.39 -8.85
C LYS A 133 -18.23 -9.26 -7.81
N GLY A 134 -18.37 -7.99 -8.21
CA GLY A 134 -18.15 -6.84 -7.36
C GLY A 134 -16.67 -6.54 -7.08
N ILE A 135 -15.76 -7.07 -7.90
CA ILE A 135 -14.30 -6.93 -7.76
C ILE A 135 -13.75 -5.93 -8.80
N GLY A 136 -12.82 -5.08 -8.38
CA GLY A 136 -12.07 -4.22 -9.27
C GLY A 136 -10.77 -4.88 -9.74
N LEU A 137 -10.40 -4.66 -11.00
CA LEU A 137 -9.13 -5.15 -11.53
C LEU A 137 -8.12 -4.01 -11.63
N MET A 138 -6.87 -4.28 -11.24
CA MET A 138 -5.73 -3.37 -11.32
C MET A 138 -4.57 -4.04 -12.06
N VAL A 139 -3.68 -3.23 -12.63
CA VAL A 139 -2.51 -3.73 -13.37
C VAL A 139 -1.23 -3.06 -12.91
N TYR A 140 -0.13 -3.79 -13.00
CA TYR A 140 1.22 -3.26 -12.89
C TYR A 140 1.66 -2.62 -14.21
N VAL A 141 2.32 -1.47 -14.15
CA VAL A 141 3.02 -0.88 -15.30
C VAL A 141 4.34 -0.26 -14.84
N ASN A 142 5.43 -0.63 -15.52
CA ASN A 142 6.75 -0.07 -15.26
C ASN A 142 6.80 1.43 -15.61
N GLN A 143 7.48 2.23 -14.79
CA GLN A 143 7.63 3.67 -15.04
C GLN A 143 8.13 3.98 -16.44
N ARG A 144 9.03 3.16 -17.00
CA ARG A 144 9.55 3.35 -18.34
C ARG A 144 8.45 3.31 -19.41
N ALA A 145 7.51 2.35 -19.30
CA ALA A 145 6.36 2.29 -20.19
C ALA A 145 5.41 3.46 -19.95
N LEU A 146 5.16 3.80 -18.67
CA LEU A 146 4.33 4.95 -18.31
C LEU A 146 4.88 6.26 -18.87
N VAL A 147 6.18 6.50 -18.80
CA VAL A 147 6.81 7.73 -19.34
C VAL A 147 6.56 7.86 -20.85
N GLN A 148 6.54 6.77 -21.57
CA GLN A 148 6.35 6.75 -23.01
C GLN A 148 4.89 6.80 -23.43
N GLN A 149 4.00 6.20 -22.69
CA GLN A 149 2.66 5.83 -23.15
C GLN A 149 1.52 6.36 -22.28
N LEU A 150 1.79 7.08 -21.17
CA LEU A 150 0.79 7.44 -20.16
C LEU A 150 -0.50 7.99 -20.79
N ASP A 151 -0.38 8.98 -21.67
CA ASP A 151 -1.52 9.65 -22.26
C ASP A 151 -2.34 8.75 -23.20
N THR A 152 -1.76 7.66 -23.70
CA THR A 152 -2.45 6.61 -24.46
C THR A 152 -3.06 5.55 -23.54
N LEU A 153 -2.35 5.20 -22.45
CA LEU A 153 -2.77 4.16 -21.52
C LEU A 153 -4.01 4.58 -20.73
N LEU A 154 -4.08 5.81 -20.25
CA LEU A 154 -5.15 6.25 -19.36
C LEU A 154 -6.56 6.12 -19.97
N PRO A 155 -6.85 6.62 -21.19
CA PRO A 155 -8.14 6.42 -21.82
C PRO A 155 -8.40 4.94 -22.17
N LEU A 156 -7.36 4.19 -22.54
CA LEU A 156 -7.47 2.77 -22.85
C LEU A 156 -7.84 1.95 -21.59
N TYR A 157 -7.16 2.17 -20.48
CA TYR A 157 -7.39 1.45 -19.22
C TYR A 157 -8.76 1.78 -18.62
N LYS A 158 -9.17 3.04 -18.71
CA LYS A 158 -10.55 3.43 -18.38
C LYS A 158 -11.57 2.68 -19.25
N LYS A 159 -11.33 2.59 -20.57
CA LYS A 159 -12.20 1.84 -21.49
C LYS A 159 -12.22 0.34 -21.18
N TRP A 160 -11.12 -0.25 -20.75
CA TRP A 160 -11.08 -1.65 -20.32
C TRP A 160 -11.82 -1.91 -19.00
N GLY A 161 -12.06 -0.87 -18.19
CA GLY A 161 -12.72 -0.97 -16.90
C GLY A 161 -11.77 -1.17 -15.71
N LEU A 162 -10.46 -1.00 -15.92
CA LEU A 162 -9.47 -1.04 -14.84
C LEU A 162 -9.76 0.02 -13.77
N LYS A 163 -9.47 -0.31 -12.52
CA LYS A 163 -9.70 0.56 -11.36
C LYS A 163 -8.44 1.26 -10.87
N GLY A 164 -7.26 0.80 -11.27
CA GLY A 164 -6.01 1.43 -10.85
C GLY A 164 -4.78 0.83 -11.52
N ILE A 165 -3.66 1.49 -11.26
CA ILE A 165 -2.34 1.13 -11.80
C ILE A 165 -1.34 1.11 -10.65
N LYS A 166 -0.55 0.03 -10.58
CA LYS A 166 0.66 -0.03 -9.75
C LYS A 166 1.84 0.42 -10.61
N PHE A 167 2.48 1.50 -10.23
CA PHE A 167 3.69 2.02 -10.86
C PHE A 167 4.91 1.29 -10.31
N GLY A 168 5.66 0.59 -11.16
CA GLY A 168 6.85 -0.13 -10.73
C GLY A 168 8.14 0.39 -11.35
N PHE A 169 9.25 0.08 -10.70
CA PHE A 169 10.61 0.53 -11.02
C PHE A 169 10.71 2.05 -11.18
N VAL A 170 10.08 2.76 -10.22
CA VAL A 170 10.04 4.22 -10.27
C VAL A 170 11.38 4.83 -9.88
N GLN A 171 11.75 5.87 -10.59
CA GLN A 171 12.92 6.68 -10.26
C GLN A 171 12.48 7.87 -9.42
N ILE A 172 13.22 8.12 -8.35
CA ILE A 172 13.04 9.24 -7.44
C ILE A 172 14.36 10.00 -7.26
N GLY A 173 14.36 11.02 -6.44
CA GLY A 173 15.56 11.70 -5.95
C GLY A 173 16.01 12.89 -6.79
N ASN A 174 15.30 13.24 -7.85
CA ASN A 174 15.50 14.50 -8.54
C ASN A 174 14.14 15.17 -8.86
N GLN A 175 14.16 16.46 -9.12
CA GLN A 175 12.99 17.28 -9.40
C GLN A 175 12.18 16.74 -10.60
N ARG A 176 12.87 16.34 -11.67
CA ARG A 176 12.22 15.83 -12.88
C ARG A 176 11.33 14.62 -12.59
N TRP A 177 11.84 13.62 -11.88
CA TRP A 177 11.10 12.40 -11.60
C TRP A 177 10.01 12.60 -10.56
N SER A 178 10.27 13.40 -9.51
CA SER A 178 9.23 13.73 -8.53
C SER A 178 8.08 14.51 -9.16
N THR A 179 8.40 15.48 -10.02
CA THR A 179 7.38 16.25 -10.75
C THR A 179 6.60 15.36 -11.70
N TRP A 180 7.29 14.48 -12.44
CA TRP A 180 6.65 13.55 -13.36
C TRP A 180 5.70 12.58 -12.63
N LEU A 181 6.12 12.00 -11.50
CA LEU A 181 5.27 11.11 -10.69
C LEU A 181 4.00 11.81 -10.20
N HIS A 182 4.16 13.04 -9.69
CA HIS A 182 3.00 13.82 -9.23
C HIS A 182 2.04 14.17 -10.39
N ASP A 183 2.57 14.50 -11.56
CA ASP A 183 1.74 14.77 -12.75
C ASP A 183 1.04 13.50 -13.24
N ALA A 184 1.73 12.35 -13.22
CA ALA A 184 1.14 11.06 -13.58
C ALA A 184 0.00 10.67 -12.64
N VAL A 185 0.16 10.85 -11.32
CA VAL A 185 -0.91 10.62 -10.33
C VAL A 185 -2.12 11.54 -10.60
N ARG A 186 -1.87 12.85 -10.84
CA ARG A 186 -2.93 13.81 -11.19
C ARG A 186 -3.69 13.34 -12.43
N LYS A 187 -3.00 13.00 -13.50
CA LYS A 187 -3.60 12.50 -14.74
C LYS A 187 -4.41 11.22 -14.52
N CYS A 188 -3.89 10.26 -13.74
CA CYS A 188 -4.66 9.07 -13.36
C CYS A 188 -5.99 9.45 -12.68
N GLY A 189 -5.96 10.44 -11.79
CA GLY A 189 -7.17 10.95 -11.13
C GLY A 189 -8.21 11.50 -12.10
N GLU A 190 -7.80 12.18 -13.16
CA GLU A 190 -8.68 12.70 -14.21
C GLU A 190 -9.38 11.60 -15.01
N TYR A 191 -8.78 10.41 -15.08
CA TYR A 191 -9.36 9.23 -15.74
C TYR A 191 -10.07 8.27 -14.79
N GLY A 192 -10.12 8.57 -13.48
CA GLY A 192 -10.76 7.72 -12.49
C GLY A 192 -9.95 6.47 -12.16
N LEU A 193 -8.62 6.58 -12.15
CA LEU A 193 -7.70 5.49 -11.85
C LEU A 193 -6.96 5.73 -10.53
N MET A 194 -7.04 4.77 -9.62
CA MET A 194 -6.25 4.74 -8.39
C MET A 194 -4.79 4.37 -8.68
N VAL A 195 -3.89 4.81 -7.82
CA VAL A 195 -2.45 4.61 -8.00
C VAL A 195 -1.84 4.03 -6.72
N ASP A 196 -1.01 3.02 -6.90
CA ASP A 196 0.02 2.57 -5.98
C ASP A 196 1.39 2.86 -6.61
N ILE A 197 2.30 3.49 -5.87
CA ILE A 197 3.68 3.74 -6.34
C ILE A 197 4.64 2.85 -5.58
N HIS A 198 5.32 1.97 -6.29
CA HIS A 198 6.29 1.05 -5.72
C HIS A 198 7.72 1.61 -5.64
N ASP A 199 8.66 0.78 -5.22
CA ASP A 199 10.10 1.03 -5.05
C ASP A 199 10.41 2.08 -3.95
N GLU A 200 11.25 3.06 -4.23
CA GLU A 200 11.78 3.98 -3.23
C GLU A 200 10.89 5.23 -2.98
N TYR A 201 9.73 5.34 -3.62
CA TYR A 201 8.86 6.50 -3.41
C TYR A 201 8.25 6.49 -2.00
N ARG A 202 8.40 7.60 -1.30
CA ARG A 202 7.92 7.79 0.08
C ARG A 202 6.79 8.80 0.14
N PRO A 203 5.85 8.62 1.08
CA PRO A 203 4.75 9.57 1.24
C PRO A 203 5.25 10.97 1.59
N THR A 204 4.61 11.94 0.98
CA THR A 204 4.87 13.37 1.21
C THR A 204 3.60 14.13 1.63
N GLY A 205 2.51 13.40 1.90
CA GLY A 205 1.18 13.96 2.12
C GLY A 205 0.45 14.36 0.83
N PHE A 206 1.02 14.08 -0.35
CA PHE A 206 0.43 14.40 -1.65
C PHE A 206 -0.94 13.75 -1.87
N SER A 207 -1.21 12.63 -1.21
CA SER A 207 -2.51 11.95 -1.19
C SER A 207 -3.66 12.81 -0.65
N ARG A 208 -3.39 13.85 0.16
CA ARG A 208 -4.42 14.82 0.54
C ARG A 208 -4.91 15.64 -0.65
N THR A 209 -4.00 15.99 -1.55
CA THR A 209 -4.31 16.79 -2.75
C THR A 209 -4.86 15.92 -3.87
N TYR A 210 -4.34 14.72 -4.02
CA TYR A 210 -4.74 13.71 -5.00
C TYR A 210 -5.00 12.37 -4.32
N PRO A 211 -6.19 12.17 -3.73
CA PRO A 211 -6.52 10.98 -2.94
C PRO A 211 -6.58 9.68 -3.76
N ASN A 212 -6.50 9.75 -5.06
CA ASN A 212 -6.28 8.58 -5.91
C ASN A 212 -4.87 7.97 -5.78
N LEU A 213 -3.89 8.67 -5.19
CA LEU A 213 -2.66 8.06 -4.68
C LEU A 213 -2.98 7.36 -3.37
N MET A 214 -3.32 6.08 -3.46
CA MET A 214 -3.87 5.31 -2.35
C MET A 214 -2.80 4.79 -1.41
N THR A 215 -1.70 4.31 -1.98
CA THR A 215 -0.59 3.74 -1.21
C THR A 215 0.72 3.86 -1.97
N GLN A 216 1.82 3.62 -1.29
CA GLN A 216 3.15 3.60 -1.87
C GLN A 216 4.09 2.70 -1.06
N GLU A 217 5.04 2.08 -1.74
CA GLU A 217 6.03 1.25 -1.08
C GLU A 217 7.01 2.13 -0.25
N GLY A 218 8.16 2.47 -0.73
CA GLY A 218 9.19 3.18 0.02
C GLY A 218 9.47 2.54 1.40
N ILE A 219 9.34 1.24 1.48
CA ILE A 219 9.35 0.41 2.68
C ILE A 219 10.02 -0.93 2.35
N ARG A 220 10.67 -1.54 3.33
CA ARG A 220 11.14 -2.90 3.19
C ARG A 220 10.04 -3.86 3.65
N GLY A 221 9.20 -4.26 2.70
CA GLY A 221 8.06 -5.13 2.92
C GLY A 221 8.36 -6.63 2.82
N ASN A 222 7.32 -7.45 2.76
CA ASN A 222 7.47 -8.91 2.65
C ASN A 222 8.07 -9.40 1.32
N GLU A 223 8.29 -8.54 0.36
CA GLU A 223 9.12 -8.91 -0.80
C GLU A 223 10.54 -9.30 -0.37
N GLU A 224 11.07 -8.66 0.66
CA GLU A 224 12.39 -8.94 1.24
C GLU A 224 12.35 -9.76 2.54
N MET A 225 11.17 -10.14 3.02
CA MET A 225 10.96 -10.94 4.23
C MET A 225 11.76 -10.42 5.43
N PRO A 226 11.52 -9.19 5.91
CA PRO A 226 12.19 -8.66 7.09
C PRO A 226 11.75 -9.39 8.38
N ASP A 227 12.51 -9.19 9.45
CA ASP A 227 12.22 -9.78 10.76
C ASP A 227 11.21 -8.95 11.59
N ALA A 228 10.79 -9.51 12.72
CA ALA A 228 9.82 -8.88 13.61
C ALA A 228 10.34 -7.57 14.23
N THR A 229 11.65 -7.40 14.45
CA THR A 229 12.24 -6.15 14.93
C THR A 229 12.08 -5.03 13.92
N HIS A 230 12.29 -5.32 12.63
CA HIS A 230 12.01 -4.36 11.57
C HIS A 230 10.52 -4.00 11.55
N ASN A 231 9.65 -5.00 11.72
CA ASN A 231 8.20 -4.78 11.69
C ASN A 231 7.73 -3.84 12.81
N THR A 232 8.26 -4.01 14.02
CA THR A 232 7.91 -3.15 15.17
C THR A 232 8.58 -1.77 15.13
N THR A 233 9.56 -1.56 14.24
CA THR A 233 10.18 -0.23 14.00
C THR A 233 9.36 0.63 13.03
N LEU A 234 8.72 0.03 12.03
CA LEU A 234 8.06 0.75 10.94
C LEU A 234 6.92 1.69 11.37
N PRO A 235 6.04 1.33 12.33
CA PRO A 235 4.98 2.22 12.78
C PRO A 235 5.47 3.57 13.29
N PHE A 236 6.64 3.57 13.96
CA PHE A 236 7.25 4.76 14.56
C PHE A 236 8.19 5.52 13.61
N THR A 237 8.34 5.06 12.39
CA THR A 237 9.28 5.65 11.41
C THR A 237 8.59 5.89 10.08
N ARG A 238 8.53 4.88 9.22
CA ARG A 238 8.02 4.99 7.86
C ARG A 238 6.53 5.37 7.80
N TYR A 239 5.70 4.77 8.67
CA TYR A 239 4.25 5.02 8.67
C TYR A 239 3.86 6.38 9.25
N LEU A 240 4.77 7.09 9.93
CA LEU A 240 4.54 8.49 10.34
C LEU A 240 4.37 9.43 9.14
N ALA A 241 4.96 9.08 8.01
CA ALA A 241 4.86 9.89 6.79
C ALA A 241 3.59 9.61 5.99
N GLY A 242 2.90 8.49 6.22
CA GLY A 242 1.66 8.11 5.53
C GLY A 242 1.60 6.63 5.15
N ALA A 243 0.62 6.30 4.31
CA ALA A 243 0.31 4.94 3.87
C ALA A 243 1.51 4.17 3.32
N GLY A 244 1.50 2.85 3.47
CA GLY A 244 2.56 1.98 2.97
C GLY A 244 2.06 0.65 2.45
N ASP A 245 2.45 0.28 1.22
CA ASP A 245 2.26 -1.06 0.70
C ASP A 245 3.36 -1.98 1.26
N TYR A 246 2.97 -2.83 2.21
CA TYR A 246 3.88 -3.77 2.88
C TYR A 246 3.90 -5.15 2.23
N THR A 247 2.98 -5.42 1.31
CA THR A 247 2.88 -6.72 0.63
C THR A 247 2.67 -7.91 1.58
N LEU A 248 1.59 -7.86 2.40
CA LEU A 248 1.30 -8.86 3.42
C LEU A 248 1.22 -10.29 2.83
N CYS A 249 1.83 -11.26 3.51
CA CYS A 249 1.81 -12.68 3.17
C CYS A 249 1.21 -13.49 4.31
N TYR A 250 0.62 -14.65 4.00
CA TYR A 250 0.10 -15.55 5.02
C TYR A 250 0.68 -16.97 4.94
N PHE A 251 0.66 -17.57 3.76
CA PHE A 251 1.08 -18.96 3.56
C PHE A 251 2.55 -19.14 3.19
N ASN A 252 3.25 -18.05 2.84
CA ASN A 252 4.61 -18.12 2.35
C ASN A 252 5.60 -18.52 3.46
N ASN A 253 6.30 -19.63 3.26
CA ASN A 253 7.24 -20.20 4.24
C ASN A 253 8.53 -19.40 4.45
N ARG A 254 8.79 -18.35 3.65
CA ARG A 254 9.91 -17.42 3.85
C ARG A 254 9.63 -16.37 4.91
N VAL A 255 8.37 -16.19 5.33
CA VAL A 255 7.99 -15.26 6.38
C VAL A 255 8.73 -15.61 7.68
N LYS A 256 9.36 -14.61 8.30
CA LYS A 256 10.23 -14.79 9.48
C LYS A 256 9.54 -14.52 10.82
N ASN A 257 8.24 -14.33 10.80
CA ASN A 257 7.41 -14.13 11.99
C ASN A 257 6.22 -15.09 11.96
N THR A 258 5.34 -15.00 12.95
CA THR A 258 4.18 -15.90 13.07
C THR A 258 3.03 -15.46 12.16
N LYS A 259 2.08 -16.36 11.91
CA LYS A 259 0.83 -16.04 11.22
C LYS A 259 0.03 -14.95 11.94
N ALA A 260 -0.05 -15.03 13.27
CA ALA A 260 -0.68 -14.01 14.10
C ALA A 260 -0.02 -12.62 13.91
N HIS A 261 1.31 -12.57 13.78
CA HIS A 261 2.03 -11.33 13.48
C HIS A 261 1.63 -10.76 12.11
N GLN A 262 1.49 -11.61 11.07
CA GLN A 262 1.00 -11.18 9.76
C GLN A 262 -0.46 -10.68 9.82
N LEU A 263 -1.31 -11.33 10.60
CA LEU A 263 -2.69 -10.86 10.82
C LEU A 263 -2.70 -9.48 11.46
N ALA A 264 -1.93 -9.29 12.54
CA ALA A 264 -1.85 -8.03 13.28
C ALA A 264 -1.34 -6.87 12.43
N MET A 265 -0.42 -7.11 11.48
CA MET A 265 0.09 -6.07 10.58
C MET A 265 -1.03 -5.38 9.81
N ALA A 266 -2.10 -6.06 9.44
CA ALA A 266 -3.23 -5.46 8.73
C ALA A 266 -3.95 -4.38 9.55
N ALA A 267 -3.94 -4.51 10.89
CA ALA A 267 -4.46 -3.49 11.79
C ALA A 267 -3.44 -2.40 12.12
N VAL A 268 -2.15 -2.75 12.21
CA VAL A 268 -1.08 -1.82 12.58
C VAL A 268 -0.65 -0.94 11.41
N TYR A 269 -0.49 -1.51 10.23
CA TYR A 269 0.00 -0.80 9.05
C TYR A 269 -1.15 -0.14 8.29
N TYR A 270 -1.04 1.16 8.09
CA TYR A 270 -2.04 1.91 7.36
C TYR A 270 -1.79 1.86 5.85
N SER A 271 -2.77 1.37 5.12
CA SER A 271 -2.79 1.42 3.67
C SER A 271 -4.24 1.42 3.16
N PRO A 272 -4.74 2.52 2.58
CA PRO A 272 -6.08 2.54 1.98
C PRO A 272 -6.28 1.53 0.86
N LEU A 273 -5.19 1.11 0.22
CA LEU A 273 -5.14 0.03 -0.75
C LEU A 273 -4.15 -1.01 -0.22
N GLN A 274 -4.67 -1.98 0.56
CA GLN A 274 -3.84 -2.89 1.34
C GLN A 274 -3.64 -4.20 0.59
N PHE A 275 -2.42 -4.42 0.09
CA PHE A 275 -2.05 -5.66 -0.57
C PHE A 275 -1.89 -6.79 0.45
N MET A 276 -2.62 -7.89 0.20
CA MET A 276 -2.67 -9.09 1.03
C MET A 276 -2.40 -10.33 0.17
N PHE A 277 -1.93 -11.40 0.80
CA PHE A 277 -1.61 -12.65 0.11
C PHE A 277 -0.60 -12.49 -1.03
N TRP A 278 0.42 -11.63 -0.84
CA TRP A 278 1.33 -11.19 -1.90
C TRP A 278 2.00 -12.32 -2.69
N TYR A 279 2.52 -13.35 -1.99
CA TYR A 279 3.10 -14.53 -2.62
C TYR A 279 2.21 -15.76 -2.49
N ASP A 280 0.98 -15.58 -2.02
CA ASP A 280 0.06 -16.66 -1.76
C ASP A 280 -0.82 -16.93 -3.00
N ARG A 281 -1.50 -18.07 -3.00
CA ARG A 281 -2.40 -18.49 -4.06
C ARG A 281 -3.73 -18.90 -3.47
N PRO A 282 -4.86 -18.78 -4.21
CA PRO A 282 -6.16 -19.23 -3.74
C PRO A 282 -6.18 -20.67 -3.23
N GLU A 283 -5.43 -21.56 -3.88
CA GLU A 283 -5.36 -22.99 -3.55
C GLU A 283 -4.67 -23.29 -2.21
N PHE A 284 -3.97 -22.31 -1.62
CA PHE A 284 -3.33 -22.47 -0.31
C PHE A 284 -4.31 -22.36 0.84
N TYR A 285 -5.45 -21.69 0.63
CA TYR A 285 -6.50 -21.56 1.61
C TYR A 285 -7.24 -22.90 1.79
N GLN A 286 -7.28 -23.41 3.02
CA GLN A 286 -7.92 -24.68 3.39
C GLN A 286 -9.03 -24.47 4.44
N GLY A 287 -9.45 -23.23 4.67
CA GLY A 287 -10.48 -22.91 5.65
C GLY A 287 -9.92 -22.44 7.00
N GLU A 288 -8.76 -21.80 7.00
CA GLU A 288 -8.14 -21.25 8.19
C GLU A 288 -9.08 -20.21 8.84
N GLU A 289 -9.56 -20.53 10.05
CA GLU A 289 -10.54 -19.70 10.77
C GLU A 289 -10.00 -18.31 11.11
N GLU A 290 -8.72 -18.20 11.41
CA GLU A 290 -8.05 -16.94 11.75
C GLU A 290 -8.04 -15.95 10.57
N LEU A 291 -8.18 -16.41 9.34
CA LEU A 291 -8.31 -15.55 8.16
C LEU A 291 -9.68 -14.83 8.07
N GLU A 292 -10.63 -15.17 8.92
CA GLU A 292 -11.84 -14.35 9.09
C GLU A 292 -11.51 -12.94 9.60
N PHE A 293 -10.40 -12.78 10.36
CA PHE A 293 -9.88 -11.46 10.72
C PHE A 293 -9.53 -10.63 9.47
N TRP A 294 -8.79 -11.19 8.52
CA TRP A 294 -8.47 -10.49 7.27
C TRP A 294 -9.69 -10.28 6.36
N LYS A 295 -10.69 -11.14 6.45
CA LYS A 295 -11.96 -10.93 5.75
C LYS A 295 -12.72 -9.73 6.31
N ALA A 296 -12.78 -9.62 7.62
CA ALA A 296 -13.55 -8.58 8.33
C ALA A 296 -12.85 -7.21 8.34
N ILE A 297 -11.51 -7.18 8.44
CA ILE A 297 -10.76 -5.94 8.62
C ILE A 297 -10.93 -4.99 7.42
N PRO A 298 -11.22 -3.70 7.63
CA PRO A 298 -11.22 -2.69 6.57
C PRO A 298 -9.80 -2.18 6.29
N SER A 299 -9.63 -1.34 5.26
CA SER A 299 -8.36 -0.69 4.93
C SER A 299 -8.32 0.80 5.30
N VAL A 300 -9.44 1.37 5.74
CA VAL A 300 -9.57 2.74 6.25
C VAL A 300 -10.37 2.77 7.54
N TRP A 301 -10.19 3.82 8.33
CA TRP A 301 -10.58 3.85 9.72
C TRP A 301 -11.28 5.15 10.07
N ASP A 302 -12.29 5.07 10.94
CA ASP A 302 -12.97 6.24 11.51
C ASP A 302 -12.18 6.81 12.69
N ASP A 303 -11.39 5.97 13.37
CA ASP A 303 -10.59 6.35 14.53
C ASP A 303 -9.36 5.44 14.66
N SER A 304 -8.27 5.95 15.29
CA SER A 304 -7.00 5.22 15.36
C SER A 304 -6.18 5.68 16.56
N HIS A 305 -5.82 4.73 17.43
CA HIS A 305 -5.04 4.98 18.64
C HIS A 305 -3.87 4.00 18.74
N ALA A 306 -2.65 4.50 18.76
CA ALA A 306 -1.51 3.75 19.25
C ALA A 306 -1.60 3.75 20.80
N LEU A 307 -1.93 2.60 21.36
CA LEU A 307 -2.20 2.48 22.80
C LEU A 307 -0.92 2.38 23.60
N ASP A 308 0.04 1.59 23.11
CA ASP A 308 1.33 1.36 23.75
C ASP A 308 2.36 0.87 22.73
N GLY A 309 3.65 1.10 22.99
CA GLY A 309 4.70 0.60 22.13
C GLY A 309 6.07 1.26 22.33
N GLU A 310 7.10 0.49 21.99
CA GLU A 310 8.50 0.89 21.99
C GLU A 310 9.16 0.55 20.64
N ILE A 311 9.95 1.46 20.11
CA ILE A 311 10.54 1.37 18.78
C ILE A 311 11.42 0.13 18.66
N GLY A 312 11.07 -0.76 17.70
CA GLY A 312 11.79 -2.01 17.47
C GLY A 312 11.52 -3.10 18.50
N GLU A 313 10.63 -2.87 19.45
CA GLU A 313 10.28 -3.83 20.49
C GLU A 313 8.86 -4.34 20.33
N TYR A 314 7.86 -3.47 20.43
CA TYR A 314 6.46 -3.83 20.29
C TYR A 314 5.60 -2.63 19.94
N ILE A 315 4.38 -2.90 19.49
CA ILE A 315 3.33 -1.92 19.19
C ILE A 315 1.97 -2.52 19.45
N VAL A 316 1.06 -1.73 20.00
CA VAL A 316 -0.37 -2.03 20.09
C VAL A 316 -1.15 -0.89 19.46
N GLN A 317 -1.90 -1.21 18.41
CA GLN A 317 -2.71 -0.27 17.66
C GLN A 317 -4.17 -0.69 17.72
N ALA A 318 -5.05 0.18 18.19
CA ALA A 318 -6.50 0.03 18.11
C ALA A 318 -7.06 0.94 17.03
N ARG A 319 -7.95 0.43 16.19
CA ARG A 319 -8.57 1.16 15.09
C ARG A 319 -10.05 0.83 15.01
N ARG A 320 -10.89 1.83 14.77
CA ARG A 320 -12.34 1.70 14.66
C ARG A 320 -12.83 1.85 13.23
N SER A 321 -13.80 1.00 12.88
CA SER A 321 -14.60 1.17 11.69
C SER A 321 -16.05 0.89 12.04
N GLY A 322 -16.93 1.87 11.89
CA GLY A 322 -18.29 1.81 12.36
C GLY A 322 -18.35 1.56 13.88
N ASN A 323 -18.96 0.45 14.27
CA ASN A 323 -19.07 0.02 15.68
C ASN A 323 -17.97 -0.96 16.11
N ASP A 324 -17.14 -1.43 15.20
CA ASP A 324 -16.17 -2.48 15.45
C ASP A 324 -14.77 -1.90 15.66
N TRP A 325 -14.06 -2.49 16.62
CA TRP A 325 -12.67 -2.18 16.90
C TRP A 325 -11.77 -3.34 16.49
N PHE A 326 -10.67 -3.02 15.83
CA PHE A 326 -9.64 -3.95 15.41
C PHE A 326 -8.36 -3.59 16.14
N VAL A 327 -7.84 -4.53 16.92
CA VAL A 327 -6.60 -4.33 17.69
C VAL A 327 -5.51 -5.22 17.12
N GLY A 328 -4.42 -4.63 16.67
CA GLY A 328 -3.21 -5.33 16.29
C GLY A 328 -2.13 -5.14 17.36
N ALA A 329 -1.58 -6.25 17.85
CA ALA A 329 -0.45 -6.26 18.75
C ALA A 329 0.69 -7.06 18.13
N MET A 330 1.87 -6.46 18.05
CA MET A 330 3.07 -7.09 17.49
C MET A 330 4.24 -6.91 18.46
N THR A 331 5.07 -7.93 18.60
CA THR A 331 6.34 -7.86 19.32
C THR A 331 7.49 -8.25 18.39
N ASN A 332 8.70 -7.87 18.72
CA ASN A 332 9.90 -8.37 18.05
C ASN A 332 10.11 -9.86 18.37
N THR A 333 11.36 -10.34 18.36
CA THR A 333 11.68 -11.75 18.67
C THR A 333 11.55 -12.11 20.16
N GLU A 334 11.33 -11.11 21.03
CA GLU A 334 11.18 -11.31 22.48
C GLU A 334 9.69 -11.43 22.84
N ALA A 335 9.35 -12.48 23.60
CA ALA A 335 8.00 -12.67 24.11
C ALA A 335 7.69 -11.63 25.20
N ARG A 336 6.49 -11.05 25.16
CA ARG A 336 6.04 -10.03 26.11
C ARG A 336 4.62 -10.28 26.57
N THR A 337 4.34 -9.90 27.81
CA THR A 337 2.96 -9.73 28.30
C THR A 337 2.61 -8.25 28.21
N ILE A 338 1.53 -7.94 27.50
CA ILE A 338 1.04 -6.58 27.33
C ILE A 338 -0.31 -6.46 28.02
N THR A 339 -0.44 -5.50 28.92
CA THR A 339 -1.72 -5.18 29.56
C THR A 339 -2.35 -4.01 28.84
N LEU A 340 -3.54 -4.21 28.29
CA LEU A 340 -4.30 -3.17 27.59
C LEU A 340 -5.40 -2.61 28.49
N THR A 341 -5.51 -1.28 28.53
CA THR A 341 -6.74 -0.65 29.01
C THR A 341 -7.74 -0.59 27.86
N THR A 342 -9.02 -0.66 28.21
CA THR A 342 -10.10 -0.60 27.23
C THR A 342 -10.75 0.79 27.17
N ASP A 343 -10.02 1.82 27.53
CA ASP A 343 -10.49 3.21 27.62
C ASP A 343 -10.93 3.79 26.27
N PHE A 344 -10.52 3.17 25.18
CA PHE A 344 -10.96 3.50 23.81
C PHE A 344 -12.37 2.97 23.49
N LEU A 345 -12.91 2.07 24.30
CA LEU A 345 -14.26 1.56 24.13
C LEU A 345 -15.31 2.47 24.79
N GLU A 346 -16.53 2.47 24.25
CA GLU A 346 -17.62 3.26 24.83
C GLU A 346 -18.03 2.71 26.21
N PRO A 347 -18.03 3.55 27.27
CA PRO A 347 -18.44 3.11 28.59
C PRO A 347 -19.86 2.56 28.61
N GLY A 348 -20.06 1.41 29.26
CA GLY A 348 -21.38 0.78 29.41
C GLY A 348 -21.87 -0.03 28.21
N LYS A 349 -21.16 0.01 27.09
CA LYS A 349 -21.46 -0.82 25.91
C LYS A 349 -20.84 -2.22 26.09
N LYS A 350 -21.55 -3.25 25.64
CA LYS A 350 -21.04 -4.63 25.63
C LYS A 350 -20.39 -4.91 24.29
N TYR A 351 -19.20 -5.52 24.33
CA TYR A 351 -18.44 -5.94 23.16
C TYR A 351 -18.22 -7.45 23.20
N MET A 352 -18.18 -8.08 22.02
CA MET A 352 -17.70 -9.44 21.85
C MET A 352 -16.24 -9.38 21.43
N LEU A 353 -15.37 -10.06 22.16
CA LEU A 353 -13.94 -10.18 21.80
C LEU A 353 -13.72 -11.46 20.99
N HIS A 354 -13.11 -11.30 19.82
CA HIS A 354 -12.52 -12.39 19.05
C HIS A 354 -11.01 -12.27 19.13
N LEU A 355 -10.32 -13.26 19.65
CA LEU A 355 -8.87 -13.30 19.80
C LEU A 355 -8.27 -14.29 18.79
N TYR A 356 -7.25 -13.84 18.05
CA TYR A 356 -6.49 -14.64 17.10
C TYR A 356 -5.01 -14.62 17.53
N GLU A 357 -4.44 -15.81 17.78
CA GLU A 357 -3.08 -16.01 18.27
C GLU A 357 -2.18 -16.75 17.25
#